data_28a13160478c4acbcc27501d5075e45d
#
_entry.id   28a13160478c4acbcc27501d5075e45d
#
_cell.length_a   1.000
_cell.length_b   1.000
_cell.length_c   1.000
_cell.angle_alpha   90.00
_cell.angle_beta   90.00
_cell.angle_gamma   90.00
#
_symmetry.space_group_name_H-M   'P 1'
#
loop_
_entity.id
_entity.type
_entity.pdbx_description
1 polymer ?
#
loop_
_entity_poly.entity_id
_entity_poly.type
_entity_poly.pdbx_seq_one_letter_code
_entity_poly.pdbx_strand_id
1 'polypeptide(L)'
;MLLSVVYAVAQRLFALVIVRGRGEASKDVELLVLRHEVAVLRRQVARPRLRPADRLVLAALTRLLPRSLWRSRIVTPGTLLRWHRMLVARRWTYPATRRKAGRLPTAKLIRELVCRLARENPTWGYRRIHGELVGLGYTVCPSTVWNLLRAAGLNPAPRRDGPTWREFCTAQAKAMLACDFAHVDTVLLRRIYLFFVIELDTRRVHLLGVTRHPTGEWVTQTARNFVSDLGERADGFRFLIRDRDAKFTAAFDAVFTGAGIQVLRSPVRAPRANAFAERWIGTLRRECLDRILIVGERHLRAVLTDFVDHYNSHRPHRSLGQRPPDGHDDAIRAGPAPDARIERKELLGGLINEYQRAA
;
A
#
# COMPACT_ATOMS: atom_id res chain seq x y z
N MET A 1 -2.55 12.73 29.43
CA MET A 1 -3.19 12.71 28.11
C MET A 1 -4.40 11.76 28.06
N LEU A 2 -4.30 10.51 28.50
CA LEU A 2 -5.42 9.55 28.53
C LEU A 2 -6.59 10.04 29.43
N LEU A 3 -6.30 10.51 30.64
CA LEU A 3 -7.30 11.04 31.58
C LEU A 3 -8.08 12.25 31.01
N SER A 4 -7.44 13.14 30.31
CA SER A 4 -8.08 14.30 29.66
C SER A 4 -9.01 13.90 28.51
N VAL A 5 -8.68 12.82 27.79
CA VAL A 5 -9.53 12.27 26.74
C VAL A 5 -10.73 11.55 27.33
N VAL A 6 -10.51 10.74 28.37
CA VAL A 6 -11.60 10.04 29.09
C VAL A 6 -12.57 11.04 29.70
N TYR A 7 -12.08 12.09 30.34
CA TYR A 7 -12.91 13.16 30.92
C TYR A 7 -13.73 13.90 29.82
N ALA A 8 -13.10 14.25 28.70
CA ALA A 8 -13.79 14.90 27.58
C ALA A 8 -14.88 13.99 26.96
N VAL A 9 -14.62 12.70 26.87
CA VAL A 9 -15.61 11.73 26.38
C VAL A 9 -16.76 11.57 27.38
N ALA A 10 -16.48 11.46 28.69
CA ALA A 10 -17.50 11.38 29.74
C ALA A 10 -18.40 12.62 29.77
N GLN A 11 -17.82 13.84 29.67
CA GLN A 11 -18.60 15.08 29.56
C GLN A 11 -19.52 15.10 28.34
N ARG A 12 -19.06 14.59 27.21
CA ARG A 12 -19.89 14.56 25.98
C ARG A 12 -21.00 13.52 26.04
N LEU A 13 -20.75 12.36 26.67
CA LEU A 13 -21.79 11.35 26.91
C LEU A 13 -22.88 11.89 27.87
N PHE A 14 -22.48 12.58 28.92
CA PHE A 14 -23.42 13.21 29.87
C PHE A 14 -24.26 14.31 29.18
N ALA A 15 -23.64 15.16 28.36
CA ALA A 15 -24.33 16.16 27.56
C ALA A 15 -25.33 15.53 26.59
N LEU A 16 -24.99 14.40 26.00
CA LEU A 16 -25.88 13.66 25.06
C LEU A 16 -27.12 13.09 25.76
N VAL A 17 -26.98 12.63 26.99
CA VAL A 17 -28.10 12.15 27.82
C VAL A 17 -29.05 13.29 28.14
N ILE A 18 -28.51 14.49 28.53
CA ILE A 18 -29.34 15.68 28.82
C ILE A 18 -30.08 16.16 27.56
N VAL A 19 -29.42 16.17 26.39
CA VAL A 19 -30.04 16.58 25.12
C VAL A 19 -31.15 15.63 24.69
N ARG A 20 -31.04 14.32 25.01
CA ARG A 20 -32.02 13.33 24.66
C ARG A 20 -33.34 13.45 25.46
N GLY A 21 -33.29 14.06 26.65
CA GLY A 21 -34.46 14.32 27.52
C GLY A 21 -35.28 15.58 27.16
N ARG A 22 -34.79 16.45 26.24
CA ARG A 22 -35.48 17.70 25.88
C ARG A 22 -36.35 17.54 24.65
N GLY A 23 -37.45 18.31 24.58
CA GLY A 23 -38.37 18.31 23.44
C GLY A 23 -37.71 18.80 22.14
N GLU A 24 -38.19 18.35 20.99
CA GLU A 24 -37.62 18.65 19.65
C GLU A 24 -37.50 20.16 19.37
N ALA A 25 -38.57 20.94 19.68
CA ALA A 25 -38.57 22.40 19.46
C ALA A 25 -37.48 23.13 20.28
N SER A 26 -37.21 22.69 21.50
CA SER A 26 -36.14 23.24 22.34
C SER A 26 -34.74 22.92 21.79
N LYS A 27 -34.58 21.74 21.18
CA LYS A 27 -33.32 21.34 20.50
C LYS A 27 -33.05 22.18 19.26
N ASP A 28 -34.06 22.48 18.48
CA ASP A 28 -33.92 23.28 17.26
C ASP A 28 -33.53 24.73 17.59
N VAL A 29 -34.14 25.32 18.62
CA VAL A 29 -33.76 26.68 19.08
C VAL A 29 -32.34 26.70 19.61
N GLU A 30 -31.93 25.72 20.45
CA GLU A 30 -30.55 25.61 20.93
C GLU A 30 -29.55 25.44 19.78
N LEU A 31 -29.91 24.67 18.77
CA LEU A 31 -29.09 24.47 17.57
C LEU A 31 -28.93 25.78 16.76
N LEU A 32 -29.98 26.59 16.67
CA LEU A 32 -29.91 27.90 16.01
C LEU A 32 -29.02 28.87 16.77
N VAL A 33 -29.16 28.95 18.11
CA VAL A 33 -28.30 29.77 18.98
C VAL A 33 -26.84 29.35 18.82
N LEU A 34 -26.51 28.05 18.96
CA LEU A 34 -25.14 27.54 18.82
C LEU A 34 -24.55 27.81 17.44
N ARG A 35 -25.37 27.71 16.38
CA ARG A 35 -24.92 28.07 15.02
C ARG A 35 -24.59 29.55 14.89
N HIS A 36 -25.37 30.41 15.52
CA HIS A 36 -25.11 31.84 15.53
C HIS A 36 -23.84 32.19 16.31
N GLU A 37 -23.66 31.62 17.51
CA GLU A 37 -22.43 31.78 18.31
C GLU A 37 -21.20 31.32 17.53
N VAL A 38 -21.25 30.15 16.88
CA VAL A 38 -20.17 29.68 16.03
C VAL A 38 -19.91 30.66 14.86
N ALA A 39 -20.93 31.25 14.27
CA ALA A 39 -20.77 32.22 13.20
C ALA A 39 -20.11 33.52 13.69
N VAL A 40 -20.43 33.96 14.91
CA VAL A 40 -19.77 35.11 15.57
C VAL A 40 -18.30 34.79 15.86
N LEU A 41 -18.01 33.67 16.51
CA LEU A 41 -16.65 33.24 16.83
C LEU A 41 -15.78 33.05 15.56
N ARG A 42 -16.33 32.57 14.46
CA ARG A 42 -15.62 32.44 13.17
C ARG A 42 -15.22 33.78 12.57
N ARG A 43 -15.98 34.85 12.83
CA ARG A 43 -15.59 36.21 12.41
C ARG A 43 -14.43 36.77 13.22
N GLN A 44 -14.31 36.35 14.50
CA GLN A 44 -13.25 36.80 15.39
C GLN A 44 -11.96 36.02 15.25
N VAL A 45 -12.03 34.69 14.93
CA VAL A 45 -10.88 33.79 14.85
C VAL A 45 -10.88 33.03 13.53
N ALA A 46 -10.06 33.47 12.59
CA ALA A 46 -9.98 32.86 11.26
C ALA A 46 -9.52 31.37 11.29
N ARG A 47 -8.65 30.99 12.25
CA ARG A 47 -8.14 29.61 12.41
C ARG A 47 -8.01 29.22 13.89
N PRO A 48 -8.98 28.53 14.48
CA PRO A 48 -8.89 28.08 15.87
C PRO A 48 -7.80 27.02 16.05
N ARG A 49 -7.04 27.12 17.13
CA ARG A 49 -6.04 26.11 17.52
C ARG A 49 -6.71 24.98 18.28
N LEU A 50 -6.94 23.85 17.60
CA LEU A 50 -7.60 22.68 18.16
C LEU A 50 -6.64 21.87 19.04
N ARG A 51 -7.08 21.51 20.25
CA ARG A 51 -6.37 20.58 21.13
C ARG A 51 -6.49 19.14 20.62
N PRO A 52 -5.59 18.20 21.02
CA PRO A 52 -5.67 16.82 20.58
C PRO A 52 -7.02 16.13 20.87
N ALA A 53 -7.63 16.43 22.03
CA ALA A 53 -8.95 15.90 22.39
C ALA A 53 -10.07 16.40 21.43
N ASP A 54 -10.04 17.70 21.08
CA ASP A 54 -11.01 18.29 20.15
C ASP A 54 -10.92 17.65 18.77
N ARG A 55 -9.70 17.33 18.34
CA ARG A 55 -9.44 16.64 17.07
C ARG A 55 -10.09 15.27 17.03
N LEU A 56 -9.96 14.48 18.12
CA LEU A 56 -10.56 13.14 18.21
C LEU A 56 -12.09 13.21 18.21
N VAL A 57 -12.67 14.12 19.00
CA VAL A 57 -14.13 14.30 19.07
C VAL A 57 -14.68 14.74 17.71
N LEU A 58 -14.08 15.74 17.07
CA LEU A 58 -14.49 16.19 15.74
C LEU A 58 -14.35 15.11 14.68
N ALA A 59 -13.27 14.29 14.75
CA ALA A 59 -13.07 13.16 13.86
C ALA A 59 -14.20 12.13 14.00
N ALA A 60 -14.57 11.77 15.22
CA ALA A 60 -15.64 10.81 15.51
C ALA A 60 -17.02 11.32 15.06
N LEU A 61 -17.35 12.57 15.41
CA LEU A 61 -18.66 13.16 15.10
C LEU A 61 -18.85 13.46 13.60
N THR A 62 -17.79 13.91 12.91
CA THR A 62 -17.89 14.20 11.46
C THR A 62 -18.21 12.96 10.65
N ARG A 63 -17.85 11.78 11.14
CA ARG A 63 -18.15 10.51 10.49
C ARG A 63 -19.64 10.17 10.46
N LEU A 64 -20.38 10.64 11.45
CA LEU A 64 -21.83 10.41 11.58
C LEU A 64 -22.65 11.38 10.69
N LEU A 65 -22.01 12.37 10.07
CA LEU A 65 -22.69 13.39 9.28
C LEU A 65 -22.69 13.06 7.78
N PRO A 66 -23.79 13.36 7.08
CA PRO A 66 -23.84 13.30 5.61
C PRO A 66 -22.74 14.16 4.96
N ARG A 67 -22.20 13.72 3.84
CA ARG A 67 -21.09 14.40 3.13
C ARG A 67 -21.41 15.82 2.68
N SER A 68 -22.66 16.09 2.36
CA SER A 68 -23.15 17.43 1.96
C SER A 68 -22.86 18.50 3.03
N LEU A 69 -22.85 18.13 4.30
CA LEU A 69 -22.62 19.04 5.43
C LEU A 69 -21.13 19.25 5.79
N TRP A 70 -20.21 18.58 5.10
CA TRP A 70 -18.78 18.65 5.43
C TRP A 70 -18.10 19.97 5.06
N ARG A 71 -18.58 20.64 4.00
CA ARG A 71 -17.98 21.91 3.50
C ARG A 71 -18.13 23.08 4.47
N SER A 72 -19.15 23.07 5.32
CA SER A 72 -19.42 24.14 6.29
C SER A 72 -18.70 23.96 7.64
N ARG A 73 -17.87 22.93 7.83
CA ARG A 73 -17.24 22.60 9.09
C ARG A 73 -15.83 23.17 9.22
N ILE A 74 -15.41 23.42 10.48
CA ILE A 74 -14.05 23.90 10.82
C ILE A 74 -12.99 22.85 10.44
N VAL A 75 -13.36 21.56 10.46
CA VAL A 75 -12.48 20.44 10.14
C VAL A 75 -13.00 19.75 8.90
N THR A 76 -12.20 19.75 7.84
CA THR A 76 -12.49 19.03 6.60
C THR A 76 -11.98 17.58 6.68
N PRO A 77 -12.50 16.66 5.84
CA PRO A 77 -12.01 15.29 5.76
C PRO A 77 -10.51 15.20 5.52
N GLY A 78 -9.97 16.07 4.65
CA GLY A 78 -8.53 16.13 4.41
C GLY A 78 -7.71 16.50 5.65
N THR A 79 -8.27 17.31 6.55
CA THR A 79 -7.65 17.65 7.84
C THR A 79 -7.62 16.43 8.77
N LEU A 80 -8.70 15.65 8.83
CA LEU A 80 -8.78 14.41 9.62
C LEU A 80 -7.77 13.36 9.15
N LEU A 81 -7.72 13.13 7.84
CA LEU A 81 -6.76 12.20 7.24
C LEU A 81 -5.31 12.64 7.48
N ARG A 82 -5.01 13.93 7.41
CA ARG A 82 -3.68 14.47 7.73
C ARG A 82 -3.32 14.23 9.19
N TRP A 83 -4.25 14.45 10.12
CA TRP A 83 -4.00 14.18 11.55
C TRP A 83 -3.78 12.70 11.82
N HIS A 84 -4.57 11.82 11.20
CA HIS A 84 -4.37 10.38 11.31
C HIS A 84 -2.97 9.98 10.81
N ARG A 85 -2.56 10.45 9.63
CA ARG A 85 -1.20 10.21 9.10
C ARG A 85 -0.10 10.70 10.04
N MET A 86 -0.26 11.86 10.67
CA MET A 86 0.71 12.34 11.67
C MET A 86 0.77 11.48 12.92
N LEU A 87 -0.37 10.95 13.39
CA LEU A 87 -0.40 10.03 14.53
C LEU A 87 0.27 8.69 14.19
N VAL A 88 0.01 8.15 13.01
CA VAL A 88 0.67 6.95 12.50
C VAL A 88 2.18 7.17 12.42
N ALA A 89 2.63 8.25 11.77
CA ALA A 89 4.04 8.59 11.68
C ALA A 89 4.69 8.70 13.06
N ARG A 90 4.06 9.41 14.01
CA ARG A 90 4.57 9.57 15.39
C ARG A 90 4.67 8.25 16.14
N ARG A 91 3.72 7.32 15.93
CA ARG A 91 3.74 6.01 16.60
C ARG A 91 4.86 5.11 16.07
N TRP A 92 5.14 5.18 14.76
CA TRP A 92 6.07 4.29 14.07
C TRP A 92 7.41 4.93 13.72
N THR A 93 7.61 6.21 14.05
CA THR A 93 8.93 6.85 13.93
C THR A 93 9.69 6.67 15.23
N TYR A 94 10.68 5.82 15.18
CA TYR A 94 11.62 5.66 16.29
C TYR A 94 12.66 6.77 16.21
N PRO A 95 13.02 7.42 17.36
CA PRO A 95 14.09 8.40 17.37
C PRO A 95 15.37 7.72 16.86
N ALA A 96 15.97 8.29 15.84
CA ALA A 96 17.27 7.84 15.38
C ALA A 96 18.24 7.92 16.56
N THR A 97 18.61 6.77 17.11
CA THR A 97 19.71 6.69 18.07
C THR A 97 20.89 7.41 17.45
N ARG A 98 21.55 8.30 18.21
CA ARG A 98 22.71 9.09 17.78
C ARG A 98 23.59 8.23 16.88
N ARG A 99 23.72 8.62 15.61
CA ARG A 99 24.63 7.93 14.68
C ARG A 99 26.00 7.88 15.35
N LYS A 100 26.42 6.70 15.77
CA LYS A 100 27.82 6.48 16.12
C LYS A 100 28.65 6.94 14.94
N ALA A 101 29.78 7.59 15.21
CA ALA A 101 30.72 8.00 14.17
C ALA A 101 30.91 6.85 13.19
N GLY A 102 30.64 7.08 11.91
CA GLY A 102 30.67 6.05 10.88
C GLY A 102 32.09 5.48 10.74
N ARG A 103 32.18 4.27 10.17
CA ARG A 103 33.48 3.65 9.84
C ARG A 103 34.32 4.63 9.01
N LEU A 104 35.61 4.74 9.32
CA LEU A 104 36.57 5.54 8.56
C LEU A 104 36.52 5.17 7.06
N PRO A 105 36.64 6.15 6.16
CA PRO A 105 36.63 5.89 4.72
C PRO A 105 37.77 4.95 4.35
N THR A 106 37.52 4.03 3.40
CA THR A 106 38.56 3.15 2.85
C THR A 106 39.71 3.95 2.28
N ALA A 107 40.95 3.54 2.53
CA ALA A 107 42.16 4.21 2.06
C ALA A 107 42.10 4.48 0.54
N LYS A 108 42.61 5.64 0.09
CA LYS A 108 42.59 6.09 -1.30
C LYS A 108 43.25 5.07 -2.23
N LEU A 109 44.38 4.50 -1.82
CA LEU A 109 45.10 3.46 -2.55
C LEU A 109 44.22 2.25 -2.88
N ILE A 110 43.48 1.75 -1.90
CA ILE A 110 42.60 0.58 -2.10
C ILE A 110 41.47 0.92 -3.08
N ARG A 111 40.90 2.12 -2.98
CA ARG A 111 39.85 2.56 -3.91
C ARG A 111 40.34 2.62 -5.36
N GLU A 112 41.54 3.18 -5.56
CA GLU A 112 42.15 3.28 -6.90
C GLU A 112 42.48 1.89 -7.44
N LEU A 113 43.02 0.99 -6.62
CA LEU A 113 43.32 -0.39 -7.00
C LEU A 113 42.05 -1.17 -7.38
N VAL A 114 40.97 -1.07 -6.62
CA VAL A 114 39.67 -1.69 -6.94
C VAL A 114 39.16 -1.23 -8.30
N CYS A 115 39.19 0.08 -8.57
CA CYS A 115 38.76 0.64 -9.83
C CYS A 115 39.67 0.24 -11.02
N ARG A 116 40.97 0.14 -10.79
CA ARG A 116 41.92 -0.33 -11.78
C ARG A 116 41.70 -1.77 -12.17
N LEU A 117 41.60 -2.68 -11.19
CA LEU A 117 41.31 -4.12 -11.41
C LEU A 117 40.01 -4.33 -12.19
N ALA A 118 38.98 -3.54 -11.90
CA ALA A 118 37.70 -3.64 -12.60
C ALA A 118 37.76 -3.14 -14.06
N ARG A 119 38.54 -2.08 -14.35
CA ARG A 119 38.69 -1.55 -15.72
C ARG A 119 39.57 -2.46 -16.59
N GLU A 120 40.61 -3.00 -16.02
CA GLU A 120 41.53 -3.92 -16.71
C GLU A 120 40.87 -5.28 -16.98
N ASN A 121 39.86 -5.66 -16.17
CA ASN A 121 39.19 -6.94 -16.26
C ASN A 121 37.64 -6.79 -16.26
N PRO A 122 37.01 -6.40 -17.37
CA PRO A 122 35.59 -6.09 -17.45
C PRO A 122 34.65 -7.26 -17.13
N THR A 123 35.16 -8.51 -17.21
CA THR A 123 34.44 -9.74 -16.93
C THR A 123 34.47 -10.12 -15.45
N TRP A 124 35.29 -9.43 -14.63
CA TRP A 124 35.44 -9.75 -13.22
C TRP A 124 34.30 -9.11 -12.40
N GLY A 125 33.62 -9.93 -11.63
CA GLY A 125 32.70 -9.44 -10.62
C GLY A 125 33.41 -9.02 -9.33
N TYR A 126 32.72 -8.23 -8.49
CA TYR A 126 33.27 -7.72 -7.23
C TYR A 126 33.85 -8.81 -6.30
N ARG A 127 33.34 -10.04 -6.35
CA ARG A 127 33.84 -11.16 -5.55
C ARG A 127 35.22 -11.62 -6.01
N ARG A 128 35.45 -11.62 -7.34
CA ARG A 128 36.75 -11.97 -7.89
C ARG A 128 37.77 -10.87 -7.57
N ILE A 129 37.40 -9.61 -7.78
CA ILE A 129 38.25 -8.47 -7.41
C ILE A 129 38.57 -8.49 -5.91
N HIS A 130 37.62 -8.84 -5.05
CA HIS A 130 37.88 -9.06 -3.63
C HIS A 130 38.91 -10.16 -3.38
N GLY A 131 38.79 -11.31 -4.07
CA GLY A 131 39.76 -12.41 -3.95
C GLY A 131 41.18 -11.97 -4.32
N GLU A 132 41.35 -11.21 -5.40
CA GLU A 132 42.66 -10.65 -5.80
C GLU A 132 43.23 -9.69 -4.74
N LEU A 133 42.38 -8.83 -4.15
CA LEU A 133 42.81 -7.96 -3.06
C LEU A 133 43.27 -8.73 -1.84
N VAL A 134 42.57 -9.82 -1.50
CA VAL A 134 43.00 -10.72 -0.40
C VAL A 134 44.34 -11.39 -0.73
N GLY A 135 44.52 -11.84 -1.98
CA GLY A 135 45.79 -12.40 -2.45
C GLY A 135 46.97 -11.40 -2.38
N LEU A 136 46.65 -10.09 -2.56
CA LEU A 136 47.61 -9.00 -2.40
C LEU A 136 47.80 -8.53 -0.95
N GLY A 137 47.19 -9.24 0.04
CA GLY A 137 47.34 -8.93 1.45
C GLY A 137 46.40 -7.83 1.99
N TYR A 138 45.44 -7.34 1.21
CA TYR A 138 44.49 -6.30 1.65
C TYR A 138 43.27 -6.91 2.33
N THR A 139 42.99 -6.49 3.56
CA THR A 139 41.78 -6.90 4.30
C THR A 139 40.61 -5.94 4.02
N VAL A 140 39.77 -6.29 3.07
CA VAL A 140 38.61 -5.49 2.66
C VAL A 140 37.37 -6.40 2.57
N CYS A 141 36.20 -5.94 3.07
CA CYS A 141 34.96 -6.73 2.91
C CYS A 141 34.47 -6.72 1.45
N PRO A 142 33.87 -7.82 0.94
CA PRO A 142 33.29 -7.86 -0.40
C PRO A 142 32.25 -6.74 -0.67
N SER A 143 31.47 -6.39 0.37
CA SER A 143 30.51 -5.29 0.29
C SER A 143 31.16 -3.91 0.11
N THR A 144 32.36 -3.72 0.62
CA THR A 144 33.16 -2.50 0.42
C THR A 144 33.60 -2.40 -1.03
N VAL A 145 34.09 -3.49 -1.62
CA VAL A 145 34.46 -3.54 -3.06
C VAL A 145 33.25 -3.21 -3.93
N TRP A 146 32.10 -3.82 -3.64
CA TRP A 146 30.83 -3.53 -4.31
C TRP A 146 30.49 -2.03 -4.27
N ASN A 147 30.54 -1.42 -3.09
CA ASN A 147 30.19 -0.01 -2.91
C ASN A 147 31.18 0.92 -3.62
N LEU A 148 32.47 0.60 -3.63
CA LEU A 148 33.49 1.37 -4.32
C LEU A 148 33.28 1.35 -5.84
N LEU A 149 32.99 0.18 -6.41
CA LEU A 149 32.69 0.05 -7.84
C LEU A 149 31.44 0.84 -8.23
N ARG A 150 30.37 0.74 -7.44
CA ARG A 150 29.15 1.55 -7.68
C ARG A 150 29.40 3.04 -7.60
N ALA A 151 30.16 3.49 -6.60
CA ALA A 151 30.51 4.91 -6.46
C ALA A 151 31.36 5.43 -7.63
N ALA A 152 32.16 4.55 -8.26
CA ALA A 152 32.95 4.85 -9.42
C ALA A 152 32.19 4.69 -10.76
N GLY A 153 30.89 4.38 -10.75
CA GLY A 153 30.09 4.14 -11.97
C GLY A 153 30.39 2.82 -12.68
N LEU A 154 31.17 1.93 -12.05
CA LEU A 154 31.54 0.62 -12.59
C LEU A 154 30.51 -0.43 -12.15
N ASN A 155 30.14 -1.35 -13.06
CA ASN A 155 29.22 -2.44 -12.72
C ASN A 155 29.93 -3.47 -11.82
N PRO A 156 29.47 -3.70 -10.56
CA PRO A 156 30.10 -4.67 -9.68
C PRO A 156 29.83 -6.14 -10.03
N ALA A 157 28.90 -6.40 -10.95
CA ALA A 157 28.61 -7.75 -11.45
C ALA A 157 29.04 -7.84 -12.91
N PRO A 158 29.65 -8.98 -13.34
CA PRO A 158 29.91 -9.20 -14.76
C PRO A 158 28.60 -9.15 -15.56
N ARG A 159 28.62 -8.69 -16.80
CA ARG A 159 27.47 -8.83 -17.70
C ARG A 159 27.10 -10.31 -17.78
N ARG A 160 25.89 -10.64 -17.37
CA ARG A 160 25.34 -11.96 -17.62
C ARG A 160 24.80 -11.94 -19.04
N ASP A 161 25.26 -12.84 -19.88
CA ASP A 161 24.69 -13.12 -21.19
C ASP A 161 23.38 -13.89 -20.97
N GLY A 162 22.30 -13.16 -20.79
CA GLY A 162 20.97 -13.72 -20.56
C GLY A 162 19.93 -12.62 -20.42
N PRO A 163 18.64 -12.96 -20.60
CA PRO A 163 17.56 -11.99 -20.51
C PRO A 163 17.55 -11.30 -19.15
N THR A 164 17.30 -10.01 -19.16
CA THR A 164 17.08 -9.25 -17.93
C THR A 164 15.82 -9.75 -17.22
N TRP A 165 15.73 -9.52 -15.90
CA TRP A 165 14.52 -9.85 -15.13
C TRP A 165 13.24 -9.28 -15.75
N ARG A 166 13.33 -8.08 -16.31
CA ARG A 166 12.21 -7.44 -17.00
C ARG A 166 11.80 -8.21 -18.27
N GLU A 167 12.77 -8.58 -19.10
CA GLU A 167 12.53 -9.37 -20.32
C GLU A 167 11.96 -10.73 -19.98
N PHE A 168 12.49 -11.40 -18.96
CA PHE A 168 11.96 -12.67 -18.47
C PHE A 168 10.48 -12.52 -18.00
N CYS A 169 10.18 -11.55 -17.14
CA CYS A 169 8.81 -11.29 -16.69
C CYS A 169 7.87 -10.94 -17.86
N THR A 170 8.36 -10.20 -18.85
CA THR A 170 7.55 -9.83 -20.01
C THR A 170 7.25 -11.08 -20.88
N ALA A 171 8.27 -11.88 -21.14
CA ALA A 171 8.12 -13.10 -21.96
C ALA A 171 7.23 -14.16 -21.29
N GLN A 172 7.23 -14.24 -19.96
CA GLN A 172 6.48 -15.24 -19.19
C GLN A 172 5.21 -14.68 -18.54
N ALA A 173 4.82 -13.43 -18.84
CA ALA A 173 3.75 -12.70 -18.11
C ALA A 173 2.45 -13.51 -17.98
N LYS A 174 2.04 -14.21 -19.04
CA LYS A 174 0.82 -15.03 -19.08
C LYS A 174 0.80 -16.16 -18.05
N ALA A 175 1.98 -16.69 -17.73
CA ALA A 175 2.15 -17.82 -16.81
C ALA A 175 2.68 -17.35 -15.42
N MET A 176 2.60 -16.06 -15.11
CA MET A 176 3.19 -15.51 -13.88
C MET A 176 2.19 -14.86 -12.96
N LEU A 177 2.34 -15.21 -11.70
CA LEU A 177 1.71 -14.55 -10.56
C LEU A 177 2.74 -13.76 -9.76
N ALA A 178 2.29 -12.72 -9.08
CA ALA A 178 3.09 -12.07 -8.03
C ALA A 178 2.23 -11.89 -6.78
N CYS A 179 2.81 -12.09 -5.60
CA CYS A 179 2.11 -11.86 -4.35
C CYS A 179 2.90 -10.93 -3.44
N ASP A 180 2.18 -10.25 -2.56
CA ASP A 180 2.77 -9.33 -1.58
C ASP A 180 1.78 -9.03 -0.45
N PHE A 181 2.31 -8.39 0.59
CA PHE A 181 1.53 -7.83 1.68
C PHE A 181 1.50 -6.31 1.62
N ALA A 182 0.32 -5.74 1.80
CA ALA A 182 0.22 -4.35 2.19
C ALA A 182 -0.35 -4.25 3.62
N HIS A 183 -0.25 -3.09 4.21
CA HIS A 183 -0.83 -2.85 5.52
C HIS A 183 -1.50 -1.49 5.59
N VAL A 184 -2.45 -1.36 6.50
CA VAL A 184 -3.12 -0.11 6.85
C VAL A 184 -3.21 0.01 8.36
N ASP A 185 -3.04 1.22 8.87
CA ASP A 185 -3.25 1.50 10.28
C ASP A 185 -4.68 2.05 10.47
N THR A 186 -5.43 1.43 11.39
CA THR A 186 -6.82 1.82 11.69
C THR A 186 -6.88 3.16 12.42
N VAL A 187 -8.09 3.69 12.59
CA VAL A 187 -8.35 4.89 13.42
C VAL A 187 -7.77 4.77 14.82
N LEU A 188 -7.80 3.55 15.39
CA LEU A 188 -7.23 3.23 16.70
C LEU A 188 -5.73 2.88 16.65
N LEU A 189 -5.04 3.18 15.54
CA LEU A 189 -3.60 2.93 15.33
C LEU A 189 -3.23 1.45 15.45
N ARG A 190 -4.14 0.56 15.14
CA ARG A 190 -3.88 -0.88 15.04
C ARG A 190 -3.58 -1.25 13.61
N ARG A 191 -2.50 -1.99 13.39
CA ARG A 191 -2.09 -2.43 12.06
C ARG A 191 -2.90 -3.64 11.61
N ILE A 192 -3.38 -3.59 10.37
CA ILE A 192 -4.04 -4.71 9.69
C ILE A 192 -3.29 -4.94 8.38
N TYR A 193 -3.03 -6.19 8.09
CA TYR A 193 -2.39 -6.63 6.84
C TYR A 193 -3.43 -7.14 5.86
N LEU A 194 -3.20 -6.89 4.61
CA LEU A 194 -3.91 -7.50 3.50
C LEU A 194 -2.92 -8.32 2.67
N PHE A 195 -3.34 -9.51 2.26
CA PHE A 195 -2.58 -10.41 1.42
C PHE A 195 -3.28 -10.55 0.07
N PHE A 196 -2.53 -10.41 -1.02
CA PHE A 196 -3.08 -10.45 -2.37
C PHE A 196 -2.13 -11.13 -3.35
N VAL A 197 -2.70 -11.58 -4.47
CA VAL A 197 -1.99 -12.08 -5.64
C VAL A 197 -2.43 -11.24 -6.84
N ILE A 198 -1.51 -10.96 -7.76
CA ILE A 198 -1.77 -10.30 -9.04
C ILE A 198 -1.25 -11.16 -10.19
N GLU A 199 -2.06 -11.33 -11.22
CA GLU A 199 -1.68 -11.94 -12.49
C GLU A 199 -0.87 -10.92 -13.31
N LEU A 200 0.29 -11.30 -13.84
CA LEU A 200 1.17 -10.34 -14.50
C LEU A 200 0.69 -9.92 -15.89
N ASP A 201 -0.01 -10.76 -16.60
CA ASP A 201 -0.54 -10.47 -17.94
C ASP A 201 -1.83 -9.65 -17.85
N THR A 202 -2.84 -10.21 -17.24
CA THR A 202 -4.19 -9.63 -17.12
C THR A 202 -4.27 -8.46 -16.17
N ARG A 203 -3.33 -8.33 -15.23
CA ARG A 203 -3.38 -7.39 -14.08
C ARG A 203 -4.49 -7.70 -13.08
N ARG A 204 -5.19 -8.81 -13.24
CA ARG A 204 -6.24 -9.22 -12.32
C ARG A 204 -5.67 -9.42 -10.92
N VAL A 205 -6.37 -8.88 -9.94
CA VAL A 205 -5.99 -8.95 -8.54
C VAL A 205 -6.93 -9.86 -7.77
N HIS A 206 -6.37 -10.73 -6.98
CA HIS A 206 -7.07 -11.61 -6.06
C HIS A 206 -6.77 -11.18 -4.63
N LEU A 207 -7.78 -10.70 -3.91
CA LEU A 207 -7.67 -10.41 -2.49
C LEU A 207 -7.79 -11.72 -1.71
N LEU A 208 -6.68 -12.22 -1.19
CA LEU A 208 -6.65 -13.50 -0.51
C LEU A 208 -7.14 -13.41 0.94
N GLY A 209 -6.82 -12.33 1.63
CA GLY A 209 -7.28 -12.16 2.99
C GLY A 209 -6.81 -10.91 3.70
N VAL A 210 -7.45 -10.65 4.84
CA VAL A 210 -7.18 -9.50 5.71
C VAL A 210 -7.04 -10.04 7.13
N THR A 211 -5.97 -9.66 7.84
CA THR A 211 -5.74 -10.09 9.22
C THR A 211 -4.84 -9.12 9.98
N ARG A 212 -4.96 -9.09 11.30
CA ARG A 212 -4.00 -8.41 12.19
C ARG A 212 -2.74 -9.23 12.44
N HIS A 213 -2.87 -10.56 12.31
CA HIS A 213 -1.83 -11.51 12.67
C HIS A 213 -1.52 -12.43 11.48
N PRO A 214 -0.69 -11.99 10.52
CA PRO A 214 -0.32 -12.78 9.36
C PRO A 214 0.72 -13.84 9.75
N THR A 215 0.26 -14.91 10.44
CA THR A 215 1.10 -16.05 10.79
C THR A 215 1.43 -16.88 9.55
N GLY A 216 2.54 -17.62 9.57
CA GLY A 216 2.91 -18.52 8.46
C GLY A 216 1.83 -19.57 8.16
N GLU A 217 1.12 -20.05 9.17
CA GLU A 217 0.00 -20.99 9.03
C GLU A 217 -1.18 -20.34 8.29
N TRP A 218 -1.57 -19.13 8.71
CA TRP A 218 -2.63 -18.37 8.05
C TRP A 218 -2.29 -18.09 6.59
N VAL A 219 -1.05 -17.68 6.30
CA VAL A 219 -0.57 -17.41 4.94
C VAL A 219 -0.61 -18.68 4.09
N THR A 220 -0.19 -19.81 4.66
CA THR A 220 -0.19 -21.12 3.97
C THR A 220 -1.61 -21.58 3.70
N GLN A 221 -2.54 -21.45 4.66
CA GLN A 221 -3.93 -21.85 4.45
C GLN A 221 -4.62 -20.96 3.41
N THR A 222 -4.35 -19.67 3.45
CA THR A 222 -4.87 -18.70 2.47
C THR A 222 -4.35 -19.02 1.05
N ALA A 223 -3.10 -19.46 0.94
CA ALA A 223 -2.54 -19.92 -0.33
C ALA A 223 -3.22 -21.20 -0.85
N ARG A 224 -3.53 -22.17 0.04
CA ARG A 224 -4.28 -23.39 -0.36
C ARG A 224 -5.66 -23.04 -0.89
N ASN A 225 -6.38 -22.17 -0.20
CA ASN A 225 -7.69 -21.71 -0.64
C ASN A 225 -7.60 -21.06 -2.03
N PHE A 226 -6.62 -20.18 -2.24
CA PHE A 226 -6.42 -19.53 -3.54
C PHE A 226 -6.12 -20.52 -4.66
N VAL A 227 -5.24 -21.50 -4.45
CA VAL A 227 -4.94 -22.54 -5.45
C VAL A 227 -6.19 -23.38 -5.74
N SER A 228 -6.97 -23.71 -4.71
CA SER A 228 -8.26 -24.41 -4.89
C SER A 228 -9.27 -23.56 -5.69
N ASP A 229 -9.35 -22.26 -5.41
CA ASP A 229 -10.27 -21.35 -6.12
C ASP A 229 -9.87 -21.12 -7.59
N LEU A 230 -8.58 -21.23 -7.91
CA LEU A 230 -8.12 -21.20 -9.30
C LEU A 230 -8.62 -22.41 -10.10
N GLY A 231 -8.77 -23.59 -9.47
CA GLY A 231 -9.17 -24.82 -10.14
C GLY A 231 -8.27 -25.12 -11.34
N GLU A 232 -8.86 -25.45 -12.49
CA GLU A 232 -8.15 -25.72 -13.75
C GLU A 232 -7.31 -24.54 -14.27
N ARG A 233 -7.62 -23.31 -13.85
CA ARG A 233 -6.80 -22.14 -14.21
C ARG A 233 -5.41 -22.17 -13.60
N ALA A 234 -5.20 -22.95 -12.54
CA ALA A 234 -3.89 -23.11 -11.92
C ALA A 234 -2.85 -23.66 -12.91
N ASP A 235 -3.24 -24.53 -13.82
CA ASP A 235 -2.37 -25.14 -14.83
C ASP A 235 -1.80 -24.10 -15.84
N GLY A 236 -2.47 -22.96 -15.98
CA GLY A 236 -1.98 -21.84 -16.79
C GLY A 236 -0.81 -21.09 -16.17
N PHE A 237 -0.58 -21.24 -14.87
CA PHE A 237 0.48 -20.53 -14.14
C PHE A 237 1.67 -21.44 -13.89
N ARG A 238 2.87 -20.92 -14.16
CA ARG A 238 4.15 -21.64 -13.99
C ARG A 238 5.04 -21.02 -12.92
N PHE A 239 4.84 -19.73 -12.61
CA PHE A 239 5.72 -18.99 -11.70
C PHE A 239 4.92 -18.11 -10.76
N LEU A 240 5.36 -18.07 -9.49
CA LEU A 240 4.92 -17.11 -8.48
C LEU A 240 6.11 -16.28 -8.01
N ILE A 241 6.06 -14.97 -8.21
CA ILE A 241 7.04 -14.04 -7.64
C ILE A 241 6.59 -13.65 -6.24
N ARG A 242 7.50 -13.74 -5.27
CA ARG A 242 7.33 -13.20 -3.92
C ARG A 242 8.59 -12.53 -3.39
N ASP A 243 8.45 -11.70 -2.41
CA ASP A 243 9.57 -11.13 -1.68
C ASP A 243 10.18 -12.14 -0.67
N ARG A 244 11.09 -11.66 0.17
CA ARG A 244 11.76 -12.46 1.21
C ARG A 244 11.19 -12.22 2.61
N ASP A 245 9.94 -11.77 2.71
CA ASP A 245 9.29 -11.60 4.00
C ASP A 245 9.19 -12.95 4.73
N ALA A 246 9.47 -12.93 6.03
CA ALA A 246 9.45 -14.13 6.88
C ALA A 246 8.08 -14.80 7.00
N LYS A 247 7.00 -14.08 6.66
CA LYS A 247 5.63 -14.62 6.60
C LYS A 247 5.49 -15.71 5.55
N PHE A 248 6.28 -15.66 4.47
CA PHE A 248 6.31 -16.69 3.44
C PHE A 248 7.23 -17.85 3.86
N THR A 249 6.64 -18.85 4.49
CA THR A 249 7.34 -20.04 4.99
C THR A 249 7.61 -21.06 3.87
N ALA A 250 8.40 -22.11 4.18
CA ALA A 250 8.59 -23.24 3.28
C ALA A 250 7.27 -23.98 2.98
N ALA A 251 6.34 -24.02 3.96
CA ALA A 251 5.01 -24.61 3.76
C ALA A 251 4.18 -23.82 2.74
N PHE A 252 4.29 -22.49 2.72
CA PHE A 252 3.70 -21.64 1.69
C PHE A 252 4.27 -21.97 0.30
N ASP A 253 5.60 -22.05 0.17
CA ASP A 253 6.25 -22.40 -1.11
C ASP A 253 5.79 -23.80 -1.59
N ALA A 254 5.66 -24.76 -0.67
CA ALA A 254 5.22 -26.13 -0.98
C ALA A 254 3.80 -26.19 -1.56
N VAL A 255 2.87 -25.33 -1.14
CA VAL A 255 1.51 -25.26 -1.70
C VAL A 255 1.55 -24.97 -3.19
N PHE A 256 2.28 -23.97 -3.61
CA PHE A 256 2.39 -23.60 -5.03
C PHE A 256 3.20 -24.62 -5.82
N THR A 257 4.29 -25.13 -5.25
CA THR A 257 5.09 -26.17 -5.90
C THR A 257 4.28 -27.45 -6.12
N GLY A 258 3.42 -27.83 -5.16
CA GLY A 258 2.50 -28.96 -5.30
C GLY A 258 1.46 -28.78 -6.40
N ALA A 259 1.12 -27.54 -6.74
CA ALA A 259 0.27 -27.16 -7.87
C ALA A 259 1.06 -26.94 -9.18
N GLY A 260 2.33 -27.33 -9.27
CA GLY A 260 3.16 -27.13 -10.46
C GLY A 260 3.68 -25.70 -10.66
N ILE A 261 3.45 -24.80 -9.71
CA ILE A 261 3.83 -23.38 -9.80
C ILE A 261 5.18 -23.18 -9.08
N GLN A 262 6.21 -22.85 -9.82
CA GLN A 262 7.56 -22.59 -9.27
C GLN A 262 7.61 -21.24 -8.55
N VAL A 263 8.06 -21.24 -7.28
CA VAL A 263 8.19 -20.00 -6.50
C VAL A 263 9.53 -19.32 -6.78
N LEU A 264 9.47 -18.09 -7.26
CA LEU A 264 10.60 -17.22 -7.56
C LEU A 264 10.76 -16.17 -6.47
N ARG A 265 11.79 -16.30 -5.65
CA ARG A 265 12.12 -15.32 -4.62
C ARG A 265 12.83 -14.12 -5.23
N SER A 266 12.35 -12.92 -4.96
CA SER A 266 13.01 -11.69 -5.40
C SER A 266 14.49 -11.68 -5.00
N PRO A 267 15.41 -11.30 -5.90
CA PRO A 267 16.84 -11.21 -5.58
C PRO A 267 17.06 -10.23 -4.42
N VAL A 268 18.09 -10.48 -3.62
CA VAL A 268 18.45 -9.60 -2.50
C VAL A 268 18.76 -8.20 -3.02
N ARG A 269 18.17 -7.17 -2.42
CA ARG A 269 18.31 -5.75 -2.78
C ARG A 269 17.82 -5.40 -4.19
N ALA A 270 16.89 -6.17 -4.73
CA ALA A 270 16.24 -5.89 -6.01
C ALA A 270 14.73 -5.59 -5.81
N PRO A 271 14.36 -4.44 -5.24
CA PRO A 271 12.95 -4.10 -4.97
C PRO A 271 12.10 -4.15 -6.24
N ARG A 272 12.68 -3.77 -7.38
CA ARG A 272 11.98 -3.80 -8.68
C ARG A 272 11.59 -5.20 -9.14
N ALA A 273 12.05 -6.26 -8.48
CA ALA A 273 11.71 -7.62 -8.87
C ALA A 273 10.22 -7.93 -8.65
N ASN A 274 9.56 -7.27 -7.68
CA ASN A 274 8.12 -7.36 -7.44
C ASN A 274 7.37 -6.07 -7.81
N ALA A 275 7.82 -5.36 -8.84
CA ALA A 275 7.31 -4.04 -9.24
C ALA A 275 5.81 -4.02 -9.60
N PHE A 276 5.24 -5.17 -9.97
CA PHE A 276 3.81 -5.28 -10.28
C PHE A 276 2.97 -5.17 -9.01
N ALA A 277 3.32 -5.93 -7.98
CA ALA A 277 2.67 -5.87 -6.68
C ALA A 277 2.87 -4.49 -6.02
N GLU A 278 4.09 -3.95 -6.03
CA GLU A 278 4.38 -2.61 -5.50
C GLU A 278 3.54 -1.52 -6.19
N ARG A 279 3.39 -1.60 -7.51
CA ARG A 279 2.58 -0.65 -8.28
C ARG A 279 1.11 -0.72 -7.91
N TRP A 280 0.58 -1.92 -7.74
CA TRP A 280 -0.80 -2.10 -7.31
C TRP A 280 -1.02 -1.57 -5.89
N ILE A 281 -0.12 -1.85 -4.95
CA ILE A 281 -0.16 -1.27 -3.59
C ILE A 281 -0.18 0.26 -3.66
N GLY A 282 0.67 0.85 -4.50
CA GLY A 282 0.69 2.29 -4.71
C GLY A 282 -0.63 2.85 -5.26
N THR A 283 -1.30 2.12 -6.14
CA THR A 283 -2.61 2.47 -6.69
C THR A 283 -3.69 2.37 -5.61
N LEU A 284 -3.77 1.23 -4.92
CA LEU A 284 -4.69 1.01 -3.81
C LEU A 284 -4.59 2.10 -2.73
N ARG A 285 -3.37 2.50 -2.38
CA ARG A 285 -3.16 3.58 -1.40
C ARG A 285 -3.70 4.91 -1.91
N ARG A 286 -3.26 5.35 -3.09
CA ARG A 286 -3.64 6.67 -3.63
C ARG A 286 -5.13 6.79 -3.93
N GLU A 287 -5.73 5.74 -4.44
CA GLU A 287 -7.13 5.77 -4.91
C GLU A 287 -8.12 5.41 -3.80
N CYS A 288 -7.71 4.65 -2.78
CA CYS A 288 -8.59 4.13 -1.74
C CYS A 288 -8.07 4.37 -0.32
N LEU A 289 -7.04 3.65 0.14
CA LEU A 289 -6.69 3.57 1.55
C LEU A 289 -6.23 4.89 2.17
N ASP A 290 -5.55 5.75 1.42
CA ASP A 290 -5.12 7.08 1.91
C ASP A 290 -6.29 8.08 1.99
N ARG A 291 -7.48 7.69 1.54
CA ARG A 291 -8.66 8.54 1.43
C ARG A 291 -9.84 8.08 2.31
N ILE A 292 -9.68 6.94 2.99
CA ILE A 292 -10.70 6.35 3.89
C ILE A 292 -10.07 6.09 5.25
N LEU A 293 -10.80 6.37 6.32
CA LEU A 293 -10.43 5.98 7.68
C LEU A 293 -10.92 4.57 7.97
N ILE A 294 -10.00 3.64 8.13
CA ILE A 294 -10.33 2.23 8.41
C ILE A 294 -10.56 2.03 9.90
N VAL A 295 -11.68 1.40 10.26
CA VAL A 295 -12.08 1.16 11.67
C VAL A 295 -11.59 -0.19 12.17
N GLY A 296 -11.64 -1.22 11.32
CA GLY A 296 -11.30 -2.59 11.70
C GLY A 296 -11.27 -3.53 10.50
N GLU A 297 -11.04 -4.82 10.76
CA GLU A 297 -10.86 -5.82 9.70
C GLU A 297 -12.08 -5.98 8.80
N ARG A 298 -13.29 -6.05 9.38
CA ARG A 298 -14.53 -6.18 8.60
C ARG A 298 -14.71 -4.99 7.65
N HIS A 299 -14.46 -3.78 8.16
CA HIS A 299 -14.55 -2.58 7.36
C HIS A 299 -13.49 -2.56 6.26
N LEU A 300 -12.24 -2.92 6.58
CA LEU A 300 -11.18 -3.01 5.58
C LEU A 300 -11.51 -4.05 4.50
N ARG A 301 -12.01 -5.22 4.89
CA ARG A 301 -12.41 -6.27 3.94
C ARG A 301 -13.49 -5.77 2.97
N ALA A 302 -14.56 -5.15 3.46
CA ALA A 302 -15.62 -4.59 2.63
C ALA A 302 -15.07 -3.53 1.64
N VAL A 303 -14.26 -2.59 2.15
CA VAL A 303 -13.63 -1.55 1.32
C VAL A 303 -12.73 -2.16 0.24
N LEU A 304 -11.96 -3.20 0.58
CA LEU A 304 -11.07 -3.85 -0.38
C LEU A 304 -11.84 -4.70 -1.40
N THR A 305 -12.92 -5.35 -1.00
CA THR A 305 -13.78 -6.10 -1.94
C THR A 305 -14.33 -5.14 -3.00
N ASP A 306 -14.98 -4.05 -2.59
CA ASP A 306 -15.52 -3.05 -3.51
C ASP A 306 -14.41 -2.45 -4.41
N PHE A 307 -13.22 -2.20 -3.85
CA PHE A 307 -12.10 -1.65 -4.61
C PHE A 307 -11.54 -2.65 -5.62
N VAL A 308 -11.36 -3.91 -5.24
CA VAL A 308 -10.83 -4.97 -6.11
C VAL A 308 -11.82 -5.30 -7.23
N ASP A 309 -13.11 -5.34 -6.93
CA ASP A 309 -14.16 -5.51 -7.94
C ASP A 309 -14.13 -4.37 -8.96
N HIS A 310 -14.07 -3.12 -8.50
CA HIS A 310 -13.88 -1.96 -9.37
C HIS A 310 -12.58 -2.06 -10.20
N TYR A 311 -11.48 -2.40 -9.54
CA TYR A 311 -10.16 -2.51 -10.20
C TYR A 311 -10.16 -3.55 -11.32
N ASN A 312 -10.77 -4.71 -11.08
CA ASN A 312 -10.79 -5.82 -12.02
C ASN A 312 -11.81 -5.64 -13.14
N SER A 313 -13.01 -5.11 -12.83
CA SER A 313 -14.13 -5.09 -13.77
C SER A 313 -14.35 -3.74 -14.50
N HIS A 314 -13.86 -2.64 -13.90
CA HIS A 314 -14.21 -1.29 -14.41
C HIS A 314 -13.01 -0.38 -14.69
N ARG A 315 -11.94 -0.51 -13.88
CA ARG A 315 -10.82 0.41 -13.94
C ARG A 315 -10.00 0.23 -15.23
N PRO A 316 -9.86 1.27 -16.07
CA PRO A 316 -9.08 1.18 -17.31
C PRO A 316 -7.57 1.08 -17.00
N HIS A 317 -6.88 0.17 -17.72
CA HIS A 317 -5.44 -0.03 -17.60
C HIS A 317 -4.73 0.28 -18.91
N ARG A 318 -3.78 1.21 -18.86
CA ARG A 318 -3.00 1.61 -20.04
C ARG A 318 -2.27 0.42 -20.70
N SER A 319 -1.75 -0.51 -19.90
CA SER A 319 -1.04 -1.70 -20.40
C SER A 319 -1.96 -2.73 -21.07
N LEU A 320 -3.27 -2.63 -20.85
CA LEU A 320 -4.30 -3.50 -21.42
C LEU A 320 -5.12 -2.76 -22.50
N GLY A 321 -4.57 -1.68 -23.10
CA GLY A 321 -5.31 -0.90 -24.11
C GLY A 321 -6.53 -0.17 -23.53
N GLN A 322 -6.42 0.33 -22.30
CA GLN A 322 -7.50 1.02 -21.54
C GLN A 322 -8.66 0.09 -21.15
N ARG A 323 -8.46 -1.23 -21.15
CA ARG A 323 -9.46 -2.19 -20.67
C ARG A 323 -9.22 -2.56 -19.20
N PRO A 324 -10.27 -2.93 -18.46
CA PRO A 324 -10.12 -3.53 -17.15
C PRO A 324 -9.57 -4.96 -17.26
N PRO A 325 -9.01 -5.54 -16.19
CA PRO A 325 -8.49 -6.92 -16.15
C PRO A 325 -9.50 -7.98 -16.59
N ASP A 326 -10.76 -7.85 -16.20
CA ASP A 326 -11.86 -8.78 -16.53
C ASP A 326 -12.63 -8.36 -17.79
N GLY A 327 -12.16 -7.32 -18.50
CA GLY A 327 -12.87 -6.76 -19.65
C GLY A 327 -12.90 -7.71 -20.83
N HIS A 328 -14.11 -8.06 -21.26
CA HIS A 328 -14.36 -8.79 -22.49
C HIS A 328 -14.34 -7.84 -23.71
N ASP A 329 -13.87 -8.33 -24.84
CA ASP A 329 -13.71 -7.56 -26.08
C ASP A 329 -15.03 -6.98 -26.66
N ASP A 330 -16.18 -7.50 -26.23
CA ASP A 330 -17.46 -7.24 -26.89
C ASP A 330 -18.06 -5.86 -26.63
N ALA A 331 -17.80 -5.26 -25.47
CA ALA A 331 -18.39 -3.96 -25.11
C ALA A 331 -17.79 -2.76 -25.87
N ILE A 332 -16.57 -2.89 -26.40
CA ILE A 332 -15.86 -1.80 -27.09
C ILE A 332 -16.16 -1.78 -28.59
N ARG A 333 -16.59 -2.89 -29.17
CA ARG A 333 -16.87 -3.03 -30.61
C ARG A 333 -18.18 -2.38 -31.06
N ALA A 334 -19.15 -2.27 -30.17
CA ALA A 334 -20.35 -1.47 -30.46
C ALA A 334 -20.02 0.02 -30.27
N GLY A 335 -19.89 0.75 -31.37
CA GLY A 335 -19.72 2.20 -31.36
C GLY A 335 -20.78 2.88 -30.46
N PRO A 336 -20.55 4.13 -30.02
CA PRO A 336 -21.52 4.83 -29.18
C PRO A 336 -22.84 5.00 -29.94
N ALA A 337 -23.96 4.54 -29.36
CA ALA A 337 -25.26 5.02 -29.77
C ALA A 337 -25.31 6.55 -29.53
N PRO A 338 -25.74 7.37 -30.49
CA PRO A 338 -25.64 8.83 -30.42
C PRO A 338 -26.31 9.44 -29.18
N ASP A 339 -27.30 8.77 -28.57
CA ASP A 339 -28.11 9.28 -27.46
C ASP A 339 -28.05 8.46 -26.19
N ALA A 340 -26.98 7.66 -25.99
CA ALA A 340 -26.86 6.84 -24.79
C ALA A 340 -26.66 7.68 -23.52
N ARG A 341 -27.62 7.64 -22.61
CA ARG A 341 -27.52 8.28 -21.28
C ARG A 341 -26.41 7.62 -20.50
N ILE A 342 -25.54 8.44 -19.90
CA ILE A 342 -24.46 7.96 -18.99
C ILE A 342 -24.97 8.00 -17.57
N GLU A 343 -24.93 6.86 -16.93
CA GLU A 343 -25.24 6.72 -15.50
C GLU A 343 -23.97 6.62 -14.68
N ARG A 344 -23.98 7.27 -13.52
CA ARG A 344 -22.89 7.24 -12.54
C ARG A 344 -23.29 6.39 -11.36
N LYS A 345 -22.50 5.34 -11.09
CA LYS A 345 -22.58 4.52 -9.90
C LYS A 345 -21.48 4.95 -8.90
N GLU A 346 -21.88 5.32 -7.71
CA GLU A 346 -20.95 5.71 -6.64
C GLU A 346 -20.57 4.50 -5.81
N LEU A 347 -19.25 4.26 -5.67
CA LEU A 347 -18.67 3.25 -4.79
C LEU A 347 -17.96 3.91 -3.62
N LEU A 348 -17.84 3.15 -2.51
CA LEU A 348 -17.17 3.59 -1.28
C LEU A 348 -17.64 4.98 -0.82
N GLY A 349 -18.98 5.21 -0.91
CA GLY A 349 -19.60 6.47 -0.54
C GLY A 349 -19.19 7.62 -1.45
N GLY A 350 -19.02 7.40 -2.77
CA GLY A 350 -18.64 8.41 -3.77
C GLY A 350 -17.16 8.73 -3.80
N LEU A 351 -16.30 7.90 -3.22
CA LEU A 351 -14.86 8.01 -3.37
C LEU A 351 -14.42 7.60 -4.77
N ILE A 352 -15.04 6.55 -5.30
CA ILE A 352 -14.86 6.04 -6.65
C ILE A 352 -16.20 6.19 -7.38
N ASN A 353 -16.13 6.56 -8.65
CA ASN A 353 -17.30 6.65 -9.51
C ASN A 353 -17.08 5.75 -10.73
N GLU A 354 -18.05 4.89 -11.00
CA GLU A 354 -18.14 4.11 -12.22
C GLU A 354 -19.14 4.77 -13.15
N TYR A 355 -18.86 4.73 -14.43
CA TYR A 355 -19.74 5.27 -15.47
C TYR A 355 -20.12 4.16 -16.43
N GLN A 356 -21.40 3.98 -16.63
CA GLN A 356 -21.96 3.02 -17.56
C GLN A 356 -23.05 3.64 -18.41
N ARG A 357 -23.32 3.03 -19.56
CA ARG A 357 -24.47 3.44 -20.37
C ARG A 357 -25.73 2.87 -19.74
N ALA A 358 -26.76 3.68 -19.64
CA ALA A 358 -28.09 3.17 -19.33
C ALA A 358 -28.51 2.21 -20.43
N ALA A 359 -29.10 1.08 -20.02
CA ALA A 359 -29.64 0.09 -20.95
C ALA A 359 -30.83 0.66 -21.77
#